data_9d7c0527ab23a7b2ede329041880cbdc
#
_entry.id   9d7c0527ab23a7b2ede329041880cbdc
#
_cell.length_a   1.000
_cell.length_b   1.000
_cell.length_c   1.000
_cell.angle_alpha   90.00
_cell.angle_beta   90.00
_cell.angle_gamma   90.00
#
_symmetry.space_group_name_H-M   'P 1'
#
loop_
_entity.id
_entity.type
_entity.pdbx_description
1 polymer ?
#
loop_
_entity_poly.entity_id
_entity_poly.type
_entity_poly.pdbx_seq_one_letter_code
_entity_poly.pdbx_strand_id
1 'polypeptide(L)'
;MNPKHRSTANKWQAMRTRAAGLLLLLLRASLFADEKTQDFCKVCHGETVQDFLSHPHSEKGLDCDTCHGESVKHRTSQGHTEPDRIAAPHEVPALCGGCHTGKASTTIQEQYSSSKHGRLVLAKARVRSPHCGTCHGVHSVRPPQGIEAQCKRCHTQLPASCAGTPASAKARVSCANCHAAHLFAVKK
;
A
#
# COMPACT_ATOMS: atom_id res chain seq x y z
N MET A 1 -49.78 -55.50 15.81
CA MET A 1 -48.61 -54.69 15.43
C MET A 1 -49.07 -53.38 14.81
N ASN A 2 -48.75 -52.23 15.40
CA ASN A 2 -49.38 -50.94 15.07
C ASN A 2 -48.55 -50.22 14.01
N PRO A 3 -49.06 -49.90 12.83
CA PRO A 3 -48.30 -49.35 11.71
C PRO A 3 -47.89 -47.87 11.92
N LYS A 4 -48.29 -47.22 13.00
CA LYS A 4 -48.03 -45.77 13.23
C LYS A 4 -46.61 -45.47 13.72
N HIS A 5 -45.80 -46.45 14.15
CA HIS A 5 -44.43 -46.21 14.62
C HIS A 5 -43.33 -46.19 13.56
N ARG A 6 -43.65 -46.63 12.32
CA ARG A 6 -42.64 -46.68 11.24
C ARG A 6 -42.40 -45.34 10.53
N SER A 7 -43.32 -44.39 10.64
CA SER A 7 -43.28 -43.13 9.89
C SER A 7 -42.35 -42.05 10.50
N THR A 8 -42.16 -42.07 11.82
CA THR A 8 -41.38 -41.04 12.49
C THR A 8 -39.85 -41.23 12.36
N ALA A 9 -39.39 -42.50 12.43
CA ALA A 9 -37.96 -42.80 12.29
C ALA A 9 -37.39 -42.42 10.95
N ASN A 10 -38.14 -42.61 9.86
CA ASN A 10 -37.71 -42.25 8.51
C ASN A 10 -37.65 -40.72 8.28
N LYS A 11 -38.53 -39.96 8.94
CA LYS A 11 -38.48 -38.48 8.88
C LYS A 11 -37.25 -37.92 9.58
N TRP A 12 -36.87 -38.47 10.71
CA TRP A 12 -35.68 -38.06 11.46
C TRP A 12 -34.37 -38.41 10.73
N GLN A 13 -34.31 -39.54 10.06
CA GLN A 13 -33.14 -39.88 9.22
C GLN A 13 -33.01 -38.98 8.00
N ALA A 14 -34.11 -38.67 7.31
CA ALA A 14 -34.12 -37.77 6.17
C ALA A 14 -33.71 -36.31 6.55
N MET A 15 -34.11 -35.88 7.75
CA MET A 15 -33.66 -34.53 8.25
C MET A 15 -32.19 -34.52 8.62
N ARG A 16 -31.65 -35.58 9.22
CA ARG A 16 -30.21 -35.67 9.57
C ARG A 16 -29.31 -35.71 8.33
N THR A 17 -29.70 -36.41 7.28
CA THR A 17 -28.94 -36.47 6.04
C THR A 17 -28.97 -35.14 5.28
N ARG A 18 -30.10 -34.42 5.31
CA ARG A 18 -30.20 -33.08 4.71
C ARG A 18 -29.38 -32.02 5.48
N ALA A 19 -29.39 -32.09 6.84
CA ALA A 19 -28.60 -31.19 7.66
C ALA A 19 -27.08 -31.43 7.49
N ALA A 20 -26.66 -32.71 7.41
CA ALA A 20 -25.27 -33.06 7.17
C ALA A 20 -24.80 -32.63 5.76
N GLY A 21 -25.64 -32.76 4.74
CA GLY A 21 -25.34 -32.31 3.38
C GLY A 21 -25.20 -30.77 3.28
N LEU A 22 -26.07 -30.03 3.96
CA LEU A 22 -26.01 -28.58 4.01
C LEU A 22 -24.77 -28.08 4.75
N LEU A 23 -24.41 -28.73 5.85
CA LEU A 23 -23.20 -28.41 6.62
C LEU A 23 -21.92 -28.68 5.82
N LEU A 24 -21.86 -29.77 5.04
CA LEU A 24 -20.75 -30.08 4.15
C LEU A 24 -20.65 -29.12 2.99
N LEU A 25 -21.78 -28.61 2.46
CA LEU A 25 -21.78 -27.56 1.43
C LEU A 25 -21.31 -26.23 1.97
N LEU A 26 -21.69 -25.86 3.19
CA LEU A 26 -21.22 -24.62 3.84
C LEU A 26 -19.74 -24.69 4.20
N LEU A 27 -19.23 -25.86 4.65
CA LEU A 27 -17.80 -26.06 4.88
C LEU A 27 -16.97 -26.00 3.59
N ARG A 28 -17.52 -26.48 2.47
CA ARG A 28 -16.81 -26.35 1.18
C ARG A 28 -16.80 -24.93 0.64
N ALA A 29 -17.85 -24.15 0.87
CA ALA A 29 -17.86 -22.73 0.49
C ALA A 29 -16.79 -21.91 1.23
N SER A 30 -16.45 -22.29 2.46
CA SER A 30 -15.39 -21.63 3.25
C SER A 30 -13.96 -21.98 2.78
N LEU A 31 -13.78 -23.03 1.97
CA LEU A 31 -12.47 -23.45 1.48
C LEU A 31 -12.07 -22.77 0.16
N PHE A 32 -12.96 -21.98 -0.44
CA PHE A 32 -12.67 -21.18 -1.65
C PHE A 32 -12.52 -19.69 -1.35
N ALA A 33 -12.48 -19.32 -0.06
CA ALA A 33 -12.23 -17.95 0.35
C ALA A 33 -10.73 -17.77 0.52
N ASP A 34 -10.22 -16.81 -0.23
CA ASP A 34 -8.95 -16.12 -0.03
C ASP A 34 -7.76 -16.61 -0.87
N GLU A 35 -7.96 -16.77 -2.16
CA GLU A 35 -6.84 -16.61 -3.07
C GLU A 35 -6.54 -15.12 -3.17
N LYS A 36 -5.45 -14.69 -2.52
CA LYS A 36 -5.07 -13.29 -2.45
C LYS A 36 -4.78 -12.75 -3.84
N THR A 37 -5.26 -11.55 -4.13
CA THR A 37 -5.05 -10.89 -5.43
C THR A 37 -3.58 -10.87 -5.85
N GLN A 38 -2.66 -10.78 -4.88
CA GLN A 38 -1.21 -10.83 -5.13
C GLN A 38 -0.74 -12.14 -5.80
N ASP A 39 -1.44 -13.28 -5.64
CA ASP A 39 -1.05 -14.54 -6.28
C ASP A 39 -1.25 -14.48 -7.79
N PHE A 40 -2.26 -13.79 -8.28
CA PHE A 40 -2.43 -13.51 -9.71
C PHE A 40 -1.37 -12.53 -10.22
N CYS A 41 -1.08 -11.48 -9.47
CA CYS A 41 -0.11 -10.46 -9.87
C CYS A 41 1.31 -11.04 -9.96
N LYS A 42 1.64 -11.98 -9.09
CA LYS A 42 2.95 -12.64 -9.00
C LYS A 42 3.36 -13.35 -10.30
N VAL A 43 2.42 -13.81 -11.09
CA VAL A 43 2.70 -14.52 -12.36
C VAL A 43 3.54 -13.65 -13.30
N CYS A 44 3.25 -12.34 -13.36
CA CYS A 44 3.97 -11.40 -14.23
C CYS A 44 4.86 -10.42 -13.44
N HIS A 45 4.49 -10.09 -12.17
CA HIS A 45 5.15 -9.09 -11.34
C HIS A 45 5.86 -9.71 -10.13
N GLY A 46 6.54 -10.85 -10.32
CA GLY A 46 7.11 -11.66 -9.24
C GLY A 46 8.04 -10.89 -8.30
N GLU A 47 8.96 -10.08 -8.83
CA GLU A 47 9.88 -9.27 -8.02
C GLU A 47 9.14 -8.22 -7.20
N THR A 48 8.20 -7.50 -7.82
CA THR A 48 7.40 -6.46 -7.15
C THR A 48 6.55 -7.06 -6.03
N VAL A 49 5.96 -8.23 -6.26
CA VAL A 49 5.19 -8.94 -5.23
C VAL A 49 6.12 -9.41 -4.11
N GLN A 50 7.28 -9.94 -4.42
CA GLN A 50 8.25 -10.36 -3.40
C GLN A 50 8.69 -9.19 -2.50
N ASP A 51 8.95 -8.03 -3.08
CA ASP A 51 9.27 -6.82 -2.35
C ASP A 51 8.11 -6.39 -1.44
N PHE A 52 6.88 -6.43 -1.98
CA PHE A 52 5.67 -6.02 -1.25
C PHE A 52 5.35 -6.95 -0.08
N LEU A 53 5.66 -8.24 -0.15
CA LEU A 53 5.40 -9.18 0.94
C LEU A 53 6.10 -8.81 2.26
N SER A 54 7.22 -8.09 2.17
CA SER A 54 7.94 -7.55 3.35
C SER A 54 7.49 -6.14 3.76
N HIS A 55 6.49 -5.57 3.04
CA HIS A 55 6.00 -4.23 3.30
C HIS A 55 4.97 -4.23 4.45
N PRO A 56 4.98 -3.24 5.38
CA PRO A 56 4.00 -3.14 6.46
C PRO A 56 2.54 -3.14 5.98
N HIS A 57 2.26 -2.67 4.77
CA HIS A 57 0.90 -2.74 4.19
C HIS A 57 0.48 -4.20 3.96
N SER A 58 1.36 -5.05 3.44
CA SER A 58 1.11 -6.47 3.26
C SER A 58 0.88 -7.16 4.61
N GLU A 59 1.69 -6.84 5.64
CA GLU A 59 1.53 -7.35 7.01
C GLU A 59 0.18 -6.96 7.63
N LYS A 60 -0.42 -5.85 7.19
CA LYS A 60 -1.74 -5.37 7.61
C LYS A 60 -2.88 -5.90 6.74
N GLY A 61 -2.57 -6.81 5.82
CA GLY A 61 -3.57 -7.44 4.96
C GLY A 61 -4.01 -6.60 3.76
N LEU A 62 -3.30 -5.51 3.43
CA LEU A 62 -3.54 -4.81 2.18
C LEU A 62 -2.94 -5.62 1.03
N ASP A 63 -3.62 -5.56 -0.11
CA ASP A 63 -3.23 -6.27 -1.32
C ASP A 63 -3.03 -5.30 -2.50
N CYS A 64 -2.60 -5.80 -3.62
CA CYS A 64 -2.32 -5.02 -4.83
C CYS A 64 -3.55 -4.22 -5.29
N ASP A 65 -4.73 -4.83 -5.25
CA ASP A 65 -5.99 -4.21 -5.67
C ASP A 65 -6.42 -3.03 -4.80
N THR A 66 -6.02 -2.99 -3.53
CA THR A 66 -6.27 -1.85 -2.64
C THR A 66 -5.76 -0.53 -3.25
N CYS A 67 -4.62 -0.59 -3.92
CA CYS A 67 -4.01 0.57 -4.57
C CYS A 67 -4.27 0.62 -6.09
N HIS A 68 -4.30 -0.53 -6.77
CA HIS A 68 -4.38 -0.63 -8.22
C HIS A 68 -5.78 -0.97 -8.78
N GLY A 69 -6.77 -1.25 -7.90
CA GLY A 69 -8.07 -1.77 -8.29
C GLY A 69 -7.98 -3.25 -8.67
N GLU A 70 -9.11 -3.89 -8.91
CA GLU A 70 -9.17 -5.32 -9.27
C GLU A 70 -8.45 -5.63 -10.59
N SER A 71 -8.37 -4.66 -11.49
CA SER A 71 -7.62 -4.71 -12.74
C SER A 71 -7.91 -5.96 -13.59
N VAL A 72 -9.18 -6.37 -13.61
CA VAL A 72 -9.63 -7.60 -14.29
C VAL A 72 -9.24 -7.60 -15.76
N LYS A 73 -9.46 -6.48 -16.47
CA LYS A 73 -9.10 -6.35 -17.88
C LYS A 73 -7.60 -6.46 -18.11
N HIS A 74 -6.79 -5.84 -17.24
CA HIS A 74 -5.33 -5.96 -17.27
C HIS A 74 -4.90 -7.42 -17.16
N ARG A 75 -5.44 -8.15 -16.18
CA ARG A 75 -5.12 -9.56 -15.95
C ARG A 75 -5.55 -10.46 -17.11
N THR A 76 -6.77 -10.31 -17.58
CA THR A 76 -7.32 -11.16 -18.66
C THR A 76 -6.72 -10.86 -20.02
N SER A 77 -6.22 -9.65 -20.25
CA SER A 77 -5.50 -9.27 -21.47
C SER A 77 -4.01 -9.58 -21.40
N GLN A 78 -3.54 -10.26 -20.37
CA GLN A 78 -2.10 -10.56 -20.16
C GLN A 78 -1.22 -9.28 -20.16
N GLY A 79 -1.74 -8.19 -19.61
CA GLY A 79 -1.02 -6.92 -19.53
C GLY A 79 -1.13 -6.01 -20.75
N HIS A 80 -1.88 -6.38 -21.78
CA HIS A 80 -2.10 -5.52 -22.96
C HIS A 80 -3.00 -4.31 -22.67
N THR A 81 -3.73 -4.33 -21.56
CA THR A 81 -4.54 -3.21 -21.07
C THR A 81 -3.90 -2.70 -19.77
N GLU A 82 -3.90 -1.40 -19.55
CA GLU A 82 -3.41 -0.84 -18.28
C GLU A 82 -4.27 -1.31 -17.09
N PRO A 83 -3.69 -1.36 -15.86
CA PRO A 83 -4.47 -1.59 -14.65
C PRO A 83 -5.49 -0.48 -14.43
N ASP A 84 -6.55 -0.77 -13.64
CA ASP A 84 -7.64 0.16 -13.39
C ASP A 84 -7.17 1.49 -12.80
N ARG A 85 -6.07 1.46 -12.05
CA ARG A 85 -5.50 2.65 -11.44
C ARG A 85 -3.97 2.61 -11.41
N ILE A 86 -3.36 3.64 -11.98
CA ILE A 86 -1.97 4.03 -11.77
C ILE A 86 -2.01 5.46 -11.28
N ALA A 87 -1.76 5.68 -9.98
CA ALA A 87 -1.82 7.01 -9.40
C ALA A 87 -0.74 7.91 -10.00
N ALA A 88 -1.16 9.02 -10.62
CA ALA A 88 -0.24 10.06 -11.04
C ALA A 88 0.41 10.72 -9.80
N PRO A 89 1.61 11.33 -9.93
CA PRO A 89 2.32 11.90 -8.78
C PRO A 89 1.48 12.83 -7.90
N HIS A 90 0.58 13.61 -8.49
CA HIS A 90 -0.28 14.55 -7.76
C HIS A 90 -1.47 13.86 -7.05
N GLU A 91 -1.78 12.63 -7.39
CA GLU A 91 -2.85 11.83 -6.77
C GLU A 91 -2.33 11.02 -5.57
N VAL A 92 -1.02 10.74 -5.54
CA VAL A 92 -0.41 9.93 -4.48
C VAL A 92 -0.68 10.46 -3.07
N PRO A 93 -0.58 11.78 -2.79
CA PRO A 93 -0.91 12.28 -1.45
C PRO A 93 -2.34 12.00 -1.01
N ALA A 94 -3.31 12.12 -1.91
CA ALA A 94 -4.71 11.80 -1.62
C ALA A 94 -4.93 10.29 -1.46
N LEU A 95 -4.29 9.47 -2.29
CA LEU A 95 -4.36 8.02 -2.19
C LEU A 95 -3.85 7.53 -0.83
N CYS A 96 -2.67 7.96 -0.42
CA CYS A 96 -2.12 7.62 0.90
C CYS A 96 -2.98 8.19 2.03
N GLY A 97 -3.44 9.42 1.88
CA GLY A 97 -4.28 10.15 2.83
C GLY A 97 -5.63 9.48 3.11
N GLY A 98 -6.15 8.70 2.18
CA GLY A 98 -7.41 7.97 2.35
C GLY A 98 -7.39 6.99 3.53
N CYS A 99 -6.24 6.41 3.84
CA CYS A 99 -6.06 5.49 4.97
C CYS A 99 -5.27 6.13 6.12
N HIS A 100 -4.29 6.97 5.82
CA HIS A 100 -3.49 7.66 6.82
C HIS A 100 -4.24 8.88 7.38
N THR A 101 -5.27 8.64 8.21
CA THR A 101 -6.21 9.65 8.73
C THR A 101 -6.00 10.00 10.21
N GLY A 102 -5.12 9.32 10.93
CA GLY A 102 -4.81 9.64 12.32
C GLY A 102 -4.22 11.05 12.48
N LYS A 103 -4.37 11.67 13.65
CA LYS A 103 -3.91 13.05 13.91
C LYS A 103 -2.47 13.32 13.46
N ALA A 104 -1.55 12.40 13.76
CA ALA A 104 -0.15 12.51 13.32
C ALA A 104 -0.04 12.47 11.78
N SER A 105 -0.78 11.58 11.12
CA SER A 105 -0.78 11.47 9.65
C SER A 105 -1.40 12.67 8.96
N THR A 106 -2.47 13.24 9.51
CA THR A 106 -3.07 14.48 9.02
C THR A 106 -2.07 15.64 9.09
N THR A 107 -1.38 15.79 10.21
CA THR A 107 -0.31 16.79 10.37
C THR A 107 0.80 16.60 9.34
N ILE A 108 1.22 15.35 9.07
CA ILE A 108 2.22 15.03 8.05
C ILE A 108 1.75 15.44 6.66
N GLN A 109 0.48 15.16 6.31
CA GLN A 109 -0.11 15.54 5.03
C GLN A 109 -0.19 17.06 4.86
N GLU A 110 -0.59 17.77 5.90
CA GLU A 110 -0.64 19.25 5.90
C GLU A 110 0.76 19.86 5.74
N GLN A 111 1.74 19.35 6.48
CA GLN A 111 3.13 19.78 6.36
C GLN A 111 3.67 19.52 4.95
N TYR A 112 3.44 18.33 4.41
CA TYR A 112 3.87 17.99 3.06
C TYR A 112 3.19 18.90 2.02
N SER A 113 1.88 19.08 2.08
CA SER A 113 1.10 19.88 1.14
C SER A 113 1.52 21.36 1.15
N SER A 114 1.87 21.89 2.32
CA SER A 114 2.39 23.26 2.47
C SER A 114 3.87 23.42 2.10
N SER A 115 4.60 22.31 1.97
CA SER A 115 6.01 22.32 1.55
C SER A 115 6.19 22.73 0.09
N LYS A 116 7.42 23.10 -0.29
CA LYS A 116 7.73 23.36 -1.70
C LYS A 116 7.51 22.12 -2.58
N HIS A 117 7.88 20.94 -2.09
CA HIS A 117 7.66 19.68 -2.81
C HIS A 117 6.18 19.40 -3.02
N GLY A 118 5.37 19.48 -1.96
CA GLY A 118 3.93 19.23 -2.03
C GLY A 118 3.21 20.20 -2.96
N ARG A 119 3.51 21.51 -2.85
CA ARG A 119 2.94 22.52 -3.76
C ARG A 119 3.24 22.24 -5.22
N LEU A 120 4.48 21.85 -5.55
CA LEU A 120 4.85 21.51 -6.93
C LEU A 120 4.13 20.26 -7.44
N VAL A 121 4.00 19.24 -6.60
CA VAL A 121 3.26 18.01 -6.94
C VAL A 121 1.78 18.31 -7.16
N LEU A 122 1.15 18.99 -6.21
CA LEU A 122 -0.30 19.29 -6.25
C LEU A 122 -0.67 20.26 -7.38
N ALA A 123 0.23 21.18 -7.75
CA ALA A 123 0.03 22.06 -8.88
C ALA A 123 0.19 21.35 -10.24
N LYS A 124 0.38 20.02 -10.26
CA LYS A 124 0.65 19.25 -11.49
C LYS A 124 1.82 19.78 -12.30
N ALA A 125 2.77 20.44 -11.63
CA ALA A 125 3.96 20.93 -12.27
C ALA A 125 4.73 19.78 -12.92
N ARG A 126 5.23 19.96 -14.14
CA ARG A 126 5.98 18.95 -14.90
C ARG A 126 7.32 18.56 -14.29
N VAL A 127 7.69 19.20 -13.21
CA VAL A 127 8.91 18.90 -12.47
C VAL A 127 8.72 17.55 -11.76
N ARG A 128 9.75 16.73 -11.77
CA ARG A 128 9.81 15.47 -10.99
C ARG A 128 9.88 15.77 -9.49
N SER A 129 8.79 16.29 -8.96
CA SER A 129 8.70 16.60 -7.54
C SER A 129 8.42 15.33 -6.75
N PRO A 130 9.11 15.13 -5.62
CA PRO A 130 8.95 13.92 -4.82
C PRO A 130 7.59 13.92 -4.10
N HIS A 131 6.89 12.81 -4.18
CA HIS A 131 5.68 12.51 -3.43
C HIS A 131 5.95 11.44 -2.36
N CYS A 132 4.94 11.02 -1.61
CA CYS A 132 5.08 10.07 -0.50
C CYS A 132 5.89 8.83 -0.90
N GLY A 133 5.49 8.15 -1.98
CA GLY A 133 6.16 6.94 -2.47
C GLY A 133 7.58 7.17 -2.98
N THR A 134 7.92 8.40 -3.41
CA THR A 134 9.30 8.72 -3.83
C THR A 134 10.28 8.57 -2.68
N CYS A 135 9.87 8.97 -1.47
CA CYS A 135 10.71 8.90 -0.29
C CYS A 135 10.54 7.58 0.46
N HIS A 136 9.31 7.17 0.71
CA HIS A 136 9.02 6.01 1.55
C HIS A 136 9.09 4.66 0.82
N GLY A 137 8.97 4.65 -0.51
CA GLY A 137 8.72 3.44 -1.28
C GLY A 137 7.22 3.11 -1.29
N VAL A 138 6.81 2.28 -2.22
CA VAL A 138 5.40 1.82 -2.34
C VAL A 138 5.29 0.30 -2.36
N HIS A 139 6.23 -0.38 -2.97
CA HIS A 139 6.30 -1.84 -2.97
C HIS A 139 7.37 -2.36 -2.02
N SER A 140 8.46 -1.61 -1.80
CA SER A 140 9.45 -1.91 -0.77
C SER A 140 9.68 -0.70 0.11
N VAL A 141 9.73 -0.93 1.43
CA VAL A 141 9.96 0.13 2.41
C VAL A 141 11.40 0.59 2.35
N ARG A 142 11.61 1.89 2.29
CA ARG A 142 12.95 2.45 2.46
C ARG A 142 13.24 2.72 3.93
N PRO A 143 14.32 2.19 4.46
CA PRO A 143 14.79 2.55 5.81
C PRO A 143 15.21 4.04 5.84
N PRO A 144 15.36 4.66 7.02
CA PRO A 144 15.68 6.08 7.14
C PRO A 144 16.86 6.54 6.30
N GLN A 145 17.92 5.74 6.21
CA GLN A 145 19.10 6.01 5.38
C GLN A 145 18.77 6.00 3.89
N GLY A 146 17.87 5.09 3.46
CA GLY A 146 17.38 5.02 2.10
C GLY A 146 16.47 6.19 1.72
N ILE A 147 15.68 6.70 2.67
CA ILE A 147 14.87 7.91 2.50
C ILE A 147 15.79 9.12 2.30
N GLU A 148 16.83 9.27 3.12
CA GLU A 148 17.78 10.36 2.99
C GLU A 148 18.52 10.35 1.65
N ALA A 149 18.86 9.16 1.16
CA ALA A 149 19.52 9.02 -0.15
C ALA A 149 18.65 9.58 -1.29
N GLN A 150 17.31 9.60 -1.14
CA GLN A 150 16.43 10.20 -2.15
C GLN A 150 16.61 11.71 -2.26
N CYS A 151 16.97 12.41 -1.20
CA CYS A 151 17.26 13.83 -1.25
C CYS A 151 18.40 14.14 -2.23
N LYS A 152 19.46 13.35 -2.16
CA LYS A 152 20.68 13.51 -2.97
C LYS A 152 20.47 13.20 -4.46
N ARG A 153 19.42 12.50 -4.83
CA ARG A 153 19.10 12.21 -6.24
C ARG A 153 18.72 13.49 -7.02
N CYS A 154 18.19 14.49 -6.33
CA CYS A 154 17.78 15.76 -6.91
C CYS A 154 18.61 16.93 -6.38
N HIS A 155 18.97 16.92 -5.10
CA HIS A 155 19.80 17.92 -4.45
C HIS A 155 21.28 17.51 -4.53
N THR A 156 21.85 17.60 -5.73
CA THR A 156 23.24 17.19 -6.01
C THR A 156 24.27 18.20 -5.50
N GLN A 157 23.86 19.44 -5.31
CA GLN A 157 24.70 20.52 -4.77
C GLN A 157 24.05 21.09 -3.51
N LEU A 158 24.85 21.21 -2.45
CA LEU A 158 24.38 21.87 -1.23
C LEU A 158 24.52 23.39 -1.41
N PRO A 159 23.52 24.17 -0.97
CA PRO A 159 23.66 25.63 -0.90
C PRO A 159 24.85 26.03 -0.02
N ALA A 160 25.46 27.18 -0.31
CA ALA A 160 26.58 27.70 0.49
C ALA A 160 26.23 27.82 1.99
N SER A 161 24.97 28.12 2.29
CA SER A 161 24.45 28.14 3.68
C SER A 161 24.52 26.80 4.38
N CYS A 162 24.54 25.68 3.65
CA CYS A 162 24.74 24.33 4.23
C CYS A 162 26.22 23.94 4.25
N ALA A 163 27.01 24.41 3.27
CA ALA A 163 28.42 24.03 3.09
C ALA A 163 29.34 24.52 4.22
N GLY A 164 29.00 25.65 4.85
CA GLY A 164 29.78 26.27 5.92
C GLY A 164 29.39 25.85 7.33
N THR A 165 28.42 24.94 7.50
CA THR A 165 28.02 24.50 8.85
C THR A 165 28.98 23.44 9.39
N PRO A 166 29.28 23.43 10.71
CA PRO A 166 30.08 22.36 11.33
C PRO A 166 29.50 20.96 11.04
N ALA A 167 28.20 20.91 10.71
CA ALA A 167 27.49 19.70 10.31
C ALA A 167 27.93 19.17 8.93
N SER A 168 28.36 20.02 8.01
CA SER A 168 28.86 19.61 6.69
C SER A 168 30.27 19.01 6.74
N ALA A 169 31.06 19.38 7.74
CA ALA A 169 32.42 18.88 7.94
C ALA A 169 32.47 17.47 8.53
N LYS A 170 31.41 17.01 9.16
CA LYS A 170 31.30 15.64 9.69
C LYS A 170 30.49 14.79 8.70
N ALA A 171 31.13 13.88 8.03
CA ALA A 171 30.62 13.00 6.94
C ALA A 171 29.35 12.17 7.25
N ARG A 172 28.60 12.47 8.31
CA ARG A 172 27.41 11.73 8.78
C ARG A 172 26.21 12.60 9.17
N VAL A 173 26.14 13.84 8.72
CA VAL A 173 25.00 14.68 9.08
C VAL A 173 23.85 14.42 8.12
N SER A 174 22.76 13.90 8.68
CA SER A 174 21.51 13.69 7.94
C SER A 174 20.83 15.01 7.61
N CYS A 175 20.27 15.13 6.41
CA CYS A 175 19.43 16.27 6.04
C CYS A 175 18.32 16.53 7.05
N ALA A 176 17.78 15.46 7.64
CA ALA A 176 16.74 15.50 8.65
C ALA A 176 17.20 16.11 9.99
N ASN A 177 18.50 16.27 10.23
CA ASN A 177 18.98 16.96 11.43
C ASN A 177 18.66 18.45 11.41
N CYS A 178 18.73 19.06 10.23
CA CYS A 178 18.48 20.49 10.04
C CYS A 178 17.12 20.79 9.40
N HIS A 179 16.59 19.89 8.60
CA HIS A 179 15.31 20.08 7.94
C HIS A 179 14.20 19.29 8.63
N ALA A 180 13.05 19.93 8.85
CA ALA A 180 11.86 19.25 9.37
C ALA A 180 11.35 18.25 8.34
N ALA A 181 11.07 17.03 8.76
CA ALA A 181 10.46 16.02 7.91
C ALA A 181 9.12 16.54 7.37
N HIS A 182 8.80 16.20 6.13
CA HIS A 182 7.59 16.54 5.39
C HIS A 182 7.40 18.04 5.06
N LEU A 183 7.71 18.94 5.98
CA LEU A 183 7.71 20.40 5.70
C LEU A 183 8.96 20.83 4.94
N PHE A 184 10.09 20.16 5.15
CA PHE A 184 11.41 20.41 4.55
C PHE A 184 11.96 21.81 4.83
N ALA A 185 11.36 22.56 5.75
CA ALA A 185 11.90 23.81 6.24
C ALA A 185 13.06 23.58 7.21
N VAL A 186 13.97 24.55 7.30
CA VAL A 186 15.04 24.52 8.31
C VAL A 186 14.39 24.61 9.70
N LYS A 187 14.79 23.71 10.60
CA LYS A 187 14.38 23.75 12.01
C LYS A 187 14.96 25.02 12.66
N LYS A 188 14.09 25.75 13.36
CA LYS A 188 14.48 26.91 14.18
C LYS A 188 15.02 26.44 15.52
#